data_768407cbcb676424a17d3e129ab3ed75
#
_entry.id   768407cbcb676424a17d3e129ab3ed75
#
_cell.length_a   1.000
_cell.length_b   1.000
_cell.length_c   1.000
_cell.angle_alpha   90.00
_cell.angle_beta   90.00
_cell.angle_gamma   90.00
#
_symmetry.space_group_name_H-M   'P 1'
#
loop_
_entity.id
_entity.type
_entity.pdbx_description
1 polymer ?
#
loop_
_entity_poly.entity_id
_entity_poly.type
_entity_poly.pdbx_seq_one_letter_code
_entity_poly.pdbx_strand_id
1 'polypeptide(L)'
;MKLRVGSLAVAAALTACTLSTSSAFATTQRSLYERLGGYNAIVAVVDDFVANVAADKRINKFFAKANVPRLKARLVEQICQGTGGPCVYTGASMRAAHAGMGVRSQDFDALVQDLGKTLNKFKVPKREQKELVAVLGPMKKDIVTR
;
A
#
# COMPACT_ATOMS: atom_id res chain seq x y z
N MET A 1 -57.62 69.13 -29.53
CA MET A 1 -56.22 68.94 -29.29
C MET A 1 -56.06 67.89 -28.15
N LYS A 2 -55.78 66.61 -28.45
CA LYS A 2 -55.82 65.52 -27.50
C LYS A 2 -54.38 65.02 -27.27
N LEU A 3 -53.92 65.22 -26.05
CA LEU A 3 -52.66 64.63 -25.61
C LEU A 3 -52.86 63.14 -25.29
N ARG A 4 -52.04 62.26 -25.89
CA ARG A 4 -51.94 60.85 -25.51
C ARG A 4 -50.74 60.70 -24.64
N VAL A 5 -50.93 60.23 -23.39
CA VAL A 5 -49.89 59.83 -22.47
C VAL A 5 -49.59 58.38 -22.76
N GLY A 6 -48.37 58.13 -23.16
CA GLY A 6 -47.87 56.78 -23.36
C GLY A 6 -47.33 56.21 -22.04
N SER A 7 -47.88 55.06 -21.64
CA SER A 7 -47.35 54.27 -20.51
C SER A 7 -46.08 53.53 -20.88
N LEU A 8 -45.00 53.81 -20.20
CA LEU A 8 -43.78 52.99 -20.21
C LEU A 8 -43.96 51.82 -19.24
N ALA A 9 -44.02 50.61 -19.76
CA ALA A 9 -43.90 49.41 -18.96
C ALA A 9 -42.44 49.06 -18.75
N VAL A 10 -41.99 49.16 -17.50
CA VAL A 10 -40.65 48.70 -17.08
C VAL A 10 -40.76 47.20 -16.79
N ALA A 11 -40.15 46.39 -17.66
CA ALA A 11 -40.01 44.96 -17.42
C ALA A 11 -38.74 44.73 -16.58
N ALA A 12 -38.92 44.39 -15.32
CA ALA A 12 -37.82 43.94 -14.44
C ALA A 12 -37.48 42.47 -14.75
N ALA A 13 -36.36 42.24 -15.41
CA ALA A 13 -35.78 40.90 -15.61
C ALA A 13 -35.10 40.44 -14.33
N LEU A 14 -35.71 39.53 -13.58
CA LEU A 14 -35.10 38.82 -12.47
C LEU A 14 -34.20 37.72 -13.02
N THR A 15 -32.89 37.97 -13.06
CA THR A 15 -31.90 36.96 -13.39
C THR A 15 -31.69 36.07 -12.17
N ALA A 16 -32.29 34.90 -12.14
CA ALA A 16 -32.09 33.89 -11.13
C ALA A 16 -30.71 33.24 -11.37
N CYS A 17 -29.73 33.62 -10.55
CA CYS A 17 -28.39 32.99 -10.52
C CYS A 17 -28.53 31.66 -9.78
N THR A 18 -28.68 30.56 -10.50
CA THR A 18 -28.63 29.19 -9.93
C THR A 18 -27.20 28.83 -9.56
N LEU A 19 -26.89 28.96 -8.29
CA LEU A 19 -25.64 28.42 -7.72
C LEU A 19 -25.71 26.90 -7.77
N SER A 20 -25.10 26.31 -8.81
CA SER A 20 -24.89 24.88 -8.89
C SER A 20 -23.80 24.51 -7.90
N THR A 21 -24.15 24.05 -6.69
CA THR A 21 -23.25 23.42 -5.76
C THR A 21 -22.86 22.06 -6.29
N SER A 22 -21.75 22.00 -7.02
CA SER A 22 -21.09 20.74 -7.36
C SER A 22 -20.54 20.12 -6.07
N SER A 23 -21.29 19.21 -5.46
CA SER A 23 -20.79 18.34 -4.40
C SER A 23 -19.76 17.41 -5.03
N ALA A 24 -18.48 17.79 -4.93
CA ALA A 24 -17.37 16.91 -5.22
C ALA A 24 -17.38 15.78 -4.17
N PHE A 25 -18.00 14.65 -4.53
CA PHE A 25 -17.81 13.42 -3.76
C PHE A 25 -16.33 13.04 -3.89
N ALA A 26 -15.55 13.39 -2.88
CA ALA A 26 -14.21 12.86 -2.74
C ALA A 26 -14.35 11.34 -2.59
N THR A 27 -14.13 10.60 -3.66
CA THR A 27 -14.00 9.15 -3.63
C THR A 27 -12.79 8.86 -2.79
N THR A 28 -13.00 8.53 -1.52
CA THR A 28 -11.91 8.08 -0.62
C THR A 28 -11.35 6.80 -1.23
N GLN A 29 -10.20 6.93 -1.88
CA GLN A 29 -9.54 5.79 -2.52
C GLN A 29 -9.14 4.82 -1.42
N ARG A 30 -9.59 3.55 -1.52
CA ARG A 30 -9.25 2.50 -0.57
C ARG A 30 -7.73 2.38 -0.42
N SER A 31 -7.26 2.21 0.82
CA SER A 31 -5.84 1.98 1.12
C SER A 31 -5.31 0.74 0.39
N LEU A 32 -4.01 0.64 0.20
CA LEU A 32 -3.41 -0.58 -0.34
C LEU A 32 -3.72 -1.79 0.54
N TYR A 33 -3.74 -1.60 1.87
CA TYR A 33 -4.16 -2.63 2.83
C TYR A 33 -5.54 -3.21 2.52
N GLU A 34 -6.54 -2.35 2.29
CA GLU A 34 -7.90 -2.77 1.95
C GLU A 34 -7.97 -3.46 0.58
N ARG A 35 -7.20 -2.97 -0.40
CA ARG A 35 -7.13 -3.56 -1.74
C ARG A 35 -6.40 -4.90 -1.77
N LEU A 36 -5.49 -5.15 -0.83
CA LEU A 36 -4.83 -6.45 -0.63
C LEU A 36 -5.72 -7.47 0.08
N GLY A 37 -6.89 -7.06 0.60
CA GLY A 37 -7.83 -7.93 1.30
C GLY A 37 -7.74 -7.89 2.82
N GLY A 38 -7.00 -6.96 3.38
CA GLY A 38 -6.91 -6.73 4.83
C GLY A 38 -6.02 -7.74 5.57
N TYR A 39 -6.18 -7.78 6.88
CA TYR A 39 -5.30 -8.52 7.79
C TYR A 39 -5.17 -10.00 7.47
N ASN A 40 -6.29 -10.71 7.30
CA ASN A 40 -6.27 -12.16 7.06
C ASN A 40 -5.62 -12.52 5.72
N ALA A 41 -5.81 -11.71 4.68
CA ALA A 41 -5.14 -11.90 3.41
C ALA A 41 -3.62 -11.69 3.52
N ILE A 42 -3.19 -10.68 4.27
CA ILE A 42 -1.77 -10.43 4.54
C ILE A 42 -1.15 -11.60 5.31
N VAL A 43 -1.84 -12.15 6.32
CA VAL A 43 -1.38 -13.33 7.05
C VAL A 43 -1.16 -14.52 6.11
N ALA A 44 -2.13 -14.82 5.25
CA ALA A 44 -2.01 -15.92 4.29
C ALA A 44 -0.86 -15.73 3.29
N VAL A 45 -0.67 -14.50 2.81
CA VAL A 45 0.46 -14.14 1.93
C VAL A 45 1.79 -14.31 2.66
N VAL A 46 1.90 -13.84 3.90
CA VAL A 46 3.13 -13.96 4.70
C VAL A 46 3.46 -15.42 5.01
N ASP A 47 2.46 -16.26 5.28
CA ASP A 47 2.67 -17.68 5.52
C ASP A 47 3.29 -18.39 4.31
N ASP A 48 2.74 -18.17 3.13
CA ASP A 48 3.26 -18.74 1.88
C ASP A 48 4.64 -18.15 1.51
N PHE A 49 4.80 -16.84 1.67
CA PHE A 49 6.05 -16.15 1.41
C PHE A 49 7.20 -16.70 2.26
N VAL A 50 6.99 -16.87 3.57
CA VAL A 50 8.01 -17.44 4.46
C VAL A 50 8.33 -18.89 4.09
N ALA A 51 7.36 -19.67 3.63
CA ALA A 51 7.59 -21.02 3.12
C ALA A 51 8.47 -21.00 1.85
N ASN A 52 8.22 -20.09 0.91
CA ASN A 52 9.04 -19.93 -0.30
C ASN A 52 10.48 -19.52 0.05
N VAL A 53 10.66 -18.58 0.97
CA VAL A 53 11.97 -18.14 1.46
C VAL A 53 12.74 -19.28 2.13
N ALA A 54 12.07 -20.09 2.95
CA ALA A 54 12.68 -21.24 3.61
C ALA A 54 13.14 -22.32 2.61
N ALA A 55 12.46 -22.43 1.46
CA ALA A 55 12.82 -23.36 0.38
C ALA A 55 13.89 -22.81 -0.57
N ASP A 56 14.11 -21.48 -0.62
CA ASP A 56 15.08 -20.86 -1.52
C ASP A 56 16.51 -20.97 -0.98
N LYS A 57 17.29 -21.87 -1.56
CA LYS A 57 18.69 -22.13 -1.18
C LYS A 57 19.61 -20.90 -1.29
N ARG A 58 19.22 -19.87 -2.05
CA ARG A 58 20.00 -18.64 -2.20
C ARG A 58 20.04 -17.83 -0.89
N ILE A 59 18.92 -17.83 -0.14
CA ILE A 59 18.70 -16.94 0.98
C ILE A 59 18.25 -17.62 2.28
N ASN A 60 17.84 -18.90 2.25
CA ASN A 60 17.32 -19.60 3.44
C ASN A 60 18.28 -19.62 4.63
N LYS A 61 19.58 -19.56 4.38
CA LYS A 61 20.62 -19.50 5.43
C LYS A 61 20.44 -18.33 6.40
N PHE A 62 19.89 -17.20 5.94
CA PHE A 62 19.64 -16.05 6.79
C PHE A 62 18.49 -16.27 7.78
N PHE A 63 17.65 -17.25 7.51
CA PHE A 63 16.47 -17.60 8.30
C PHE A 63 16.64 -18.86 9.15
N ALA A 64 17.77 -19.57 9.01
CA ALA A 64 17.99 -20.86 9.65
C ALA A 64 17.89 -20.83 11.20
N LYS A 65 18.17 -19.69 11.82
CA LYS A 65 18.08 -19.48 13.27
C LYS A 65 16.91 -18.58 13.68
N ALA A 66 16.04 -18.21 12.73
CA ALA A 66 14.93 -17.31 13.01
C ALA A 66 13.82 -18.03 13.79
N ASN A 67 13.23 -17.32 14.76
CA ASN A 67 11.96 -17.73 15.33
C ASN A 67 10.85 -17.46 14.29
N VAL A 68 10.44 -18.49 13.55
CA VAL A 68 9.51 -18.37 12.42
C VAL A 68 8.16 -17.75 12.82
N PRO A 69 7.50 -18.15 13.92
CA PRO A 69 6.27 -17.49 14.35
C PRO A 69 6.44 -15.98 14.58
N ARG A 70 7.53 -15.60 15.25
CA ARG A 70 7.84 -14.18 15.51
C ARG A 70 8.15 -13.42 14.21
N LEU A 71 8.91 -14.04 13.31
CA LEU A 71 9.21 -13.46 12.00
C LEU A 71 7.92 -13.17 11.21
N LYS A 72 7.02 -14.14 11.12
CA LYS A 72 5.73 -13.98 10.45
C LYS A 72 4.92 -12.84 11.06
N ALA A 73 4.80 -12.78 12.39
CA ALA A 73 4.09 -11.71 13.08
C ALA A 73 4.68 -10.33 12.72
N ARG A 74 6.00 -10.17 12.71
CA ARG A 74 6.65 -8.90 12.35
C ARG A 74 6.45 -8.52 10.89
N LEU A 75 6.47 -9.48 9.98
CA LEU A 75 6.18 -9.24 8.56
C LEU A 75 4.73 -8.81 8.35
N VAL A 76 3.78 -9.43 9.04
CA VAL A 76 2.37 -9.03 8.99
C VAL A 76 2.18 -7.60 9.50
N GLU A 77 2.73 -7.27 10.66
CA GLU A 77 2.68 -5.91 11.21
C GLU A 77 3.28 -4.89 10.24
N GLN A 78 4.45 -5.18 9.66
CA GLN A 78 5.17 -4.30 8.76
C GLN A 78 4.39 -4.04 7.47
N ILE A 79 3.87 -5.09 6.84
CA ILE A 79 3.08 -4.97 5.61
C ILE A 79 1.76 -4.24 5.91
N CYS A 80 1.07 -4.62 6.98
CA CYS A 80 -0.18 -3.99 7.39
C CYS A 80 0.00 -2.49 7.62
N GLN A 81 0.97 -2.08 8.44
CA GLN A 81 1.25 -0.67 8.69
C GLN A 81 1.70 0.05 7.41
N GLY A 82 2.62 -0.53 6.66
CA GLY A 82 3.19 0.09 5.46
C GLY A 82 2.18 0.27 4.33
N THR A 83 1.10 -0.50 4.32
CA THR A 83 0.04 -0.42 3.31
C THR A 83 -1.18 0.38 3.74
N GLY A 84 -1.11 1.04 4.91
CA GLY A 84 -2.18 1.89 5.45
C GLY A 84 -3.24 1.12 6.25
N GLY A 85 -2.88 -0.04 6.80
CA GLY A 85 -3.69 -0.78 7.76
C GLY A 85 -3.54 -0.27 9.19
N PRO A 86 -4.36 -0.80 10.14
CA PRO A 86 -4.41 -0.32 11.52
C PRO A 86 -3.30 -0.86 12.43
N CYS A 87 -2.39 -1.69 11.91
CA CYS A 87 -1.34 -2.31 12.70
C CYS A 87 -0.22 -1.32 13.04
N VAL A 88 0.51 -1.63 14.10
CA VAL A 88 1.74 -0.94 14.49
C VAL A 88 2.90 -1.94 14.43
N TYR A 89 3.95 -1.61 13.70
CA TYR A 89 5.16 -2.42 13.68
C TYR A 89 5.92 -2.28 15.01
N THR A 90 6.08 -3.38 15.71
CA THR A 90 6.72 -3.41 17.03
C THR A 90 8.07 -4.13 17.02
N GLY A 91 8.62 -4.42 15.83
CA GLY A 91 9.91 -5.04 15.63
C GLY A 91 11.09 -4.07 15.71
N ALA A 92 12.31 -4.61 15.59
CA ALA A 92 13.53 -3.82 15.46
C ALA A 92 13.54 -3.08 14.10
N SER A 93 14.28 -1.96 14.03
CA SER A 93 14.52 -1.32 12.73
C SER A 93 15.19 -2.29 11.75
N MET A 94 14.98 -2.07 10.44
CA MET A 94 15.59 -2.93 9.42
C MET A 94 17.11 -3.00 9.56
N ARG A 95 17.75 -1.89 9.85
CA ARG A 95 19.19 -1.81 10.10
C ARG A 95 19.60 -2.67 11.30
N ALA A 96 18.91 -2.58 12.41
CA ALA A 96 19.21 -3.35 13.62
C ALA A 96 18.92 -4.85 13.44
N ALA A 97 17.83 -5.19 12.77
CA ALA A 97 17.42 -6.57 12.50
C ALA A 97 18.39 -7.31 11.56
N HIS A 98 19.07 -6.60 10.67
CA HIS A 98 19.96 -7.17 9.65
C HIS A 98 21.45 -6.89 9.91
N ALA A 99 21.78 -6.22 11.03
CA ALA A 99 23.15 -5.92 11.38
C ALA A 99 24.02 -7.20 11.47
N GLY A 100 25.16 -7.20 10.80
CA GLY A 100 26.10 -8.33 10.81
C GLY A 100 25.67 -9.55 9.98
N MET A 101 24.51 -9.55 9.34
CA MET A 101 24.06 -10.69 8.54
C MET A 101 24.79 -10.81 7.19
N GLY A 102 25.42 -9.74 6.70
CA GLY A 102 26.13 -9.75 5.42
C GLY A 102 25.22 -9.91 4.21
N VAL A 103 23.98 -9.39 4.29
CA VAL A 103 23.02 -9.43 3.19
C VAL A 103 23.53 -8.58 2.03
N ARG A 104 23.52 -9.15 0.83
CA ARG A 104 23.92 -8.50 -0.42
C ARG A 104 22.70 -8.08 -1.23
N SER A 105 22.90 -7.19 -2.20
CA SER A 105 21.85 -6.75 -3.11
C SER A 105 21.11 -7.92 -3.78
N GLN A 106 21.86 -8.91 -4.28
CA GLN A 106 21.29 -10.10 -4.92
C GLN A 106 20.46 -10.97 -3.97
N ASP A 107 20.78 -10.98 -2.67
CA ASP A 107 20.01 -11.72 -1.67
C ASP A 107 18.65 -11.02 -1.43
N PHE A 108 18.65 -9.69 -1.40
CA PHE A 108 17.43 -8.90 -1.34
C PHE A 108 16.57 -9.09 -2.60
N ASP A 109 17.20 -9.10 -3.78
CA ASP A 109 16.48 -9.29 -5.05
C ASP A 109 15.84 -10.70 -5.13
N ALA A 110 16.52 -11.74 -4.58
CA ALA A 110 15.95 -13.09 -4.44
C ALA A 110 14.71 -13.10 -3.53
N LEU A 111 14.76 -12.37 -2.41
CA LEU A 111 13.63 -12.21 -1.50
C LEU A 111 12.41 -11.57 -2.21
N VAL A 112 12.65 -10.51 -2.99
CA VAL A 112 11.59 -9.84 -3.77
C VAL A 112 10.99 -10.78 -4.82
N GLN A 113 11.81 -11.64 -5.45
CA GLN A 113 11.32 -12.66 -6.37
C GLN A 113 10.40 -13.67 -5.68
N ASP A 114 10.74 -14.13 -4.47
CA ASP A 114 9.90 -15.05 -3.71
C ASP A 114 8.58 -14.40 -3.27
N LEU A 115 8.62 -13.14 -2.88
CA LEU A 115 7.40 -12.36 -2.66
C LEU A 115 6.54 -12.30 -3.93
N GLY A 116 7.15 -12.03 -5.08
CA GLY A 116 6.45 -12.00 -6.37
C GLY A 116 5.77 -13.32 -6.73
N LYS A 117 6.42 -14.46 -6.44
CA LYS A 117 5.81 -15.81 -6.62
C LYS A 117 4.57 -15.96 -5.77
N THR A 118 4.65 -15.61 -4.49
CA THR A 118 3.52 -15.66 -3.56
C THR A 118 2.38 -14.76 -4.03
N LEU A 119 2.65 -13.51 -4.37
CA LEU A 119 1.62 -12.57 -4.83
C LEU A 119 0.92 -13.04 -6.11
N ASN A 120 1.66 -13.69 -7.02
CA ASN A 120 1.08 -14.31 -8.22
C ASN A 120 0.19 -15.50 -7.86
N LYS A 121 0.61 -16.36 -6.93
CA LYS A 121 -0.17 -17.52 -6.44
C LYS A 121 -1.51 -17.05 -5.83
N PHE A 122 -1.50 -15.98 -5.06
CA PHE A 122 -2.70 -15.36 -4.48
C PHE A 122 -3.47 -14.47 -5.45
N LYS A 123 -3.06 -14.42 -6.74
CA LYS A 123 -3.69 -13.63 -7.81
C LYS A 123 -3.84 -12.14 -7.46
N VAL A 124 -2.90 -11.61 -6.67
CA VAL A 124 -2.85 -10.17 -6.38
C VAL A 124 -2.65 -9.41 -7.69
N PRO A 125 -3.46 -8.38 -8.00
CA PRO A 125 -3.31 -7.64 -9.25
C PRO A 125 -1.94 -6.96 -9.36
N LYS A 126 -1.43 -6.80 -10.57
CA LYS A 126 -0.08 -6.26 -10.82
C LYS A 126 0.13 -4.85 -10.28
N ARG A 127 -0.93 -4.05 -10.21
CA ARG A 127 -0.90 -2.71 -9.63
C ARG A 127 -0.54 -2.79 -8.13
N GLU A 128 -1.28 -3.60 -7.38
CA GLU A 128 -1.08 -3.80 -5.95
C GLU A 128 0.28 -4.43 -5.64
N GLN A 129 0.74 -5.36 -6.48
CA GLN A 129 2.09 -5.92 -6.37
C GLN A 129 3.16 -4.83 -6.49
N LYS A 130 3.05 -3.95 -7.49
CA LYS A 130 3.97 -2.82 -7.68
C LYS A 130 3.97 -1.85 -6.51
N GLU A 131 2.77 -1.51 -6.02
CA GLU A 131 2.63 -0.61 -4.87
C GLU A 131 3.25 -1.22 -3.60
N LEU A 132 3.04 -2.52 -3.36
CA LEU A 132 3.66 -3.21 -2.22
C LEU A 132 5.19 -3.22 -2.32
N VAL A 133 5.74 -3.53 -3.49
CA VAL A 133 7.20 -3.48 -3.71
C VAL A 133 7.73 -2.06 -3.55
N ALA A 134 6.97 -1.03 -3.94
CA ALA A 134 7.36 0.37 -3.72
C ALA A 134 7.38 0.77 -2.23
N VAL A 135 6.55 0.15 -1.40
CA VAL A 135 6.57 0.33 0.07
C VAL A 135 7.79 -0.34 0.70
N LEU A 136 8.14 -1.54 0.26
CA LEU A 136 9.21 -2.34 0.85
C LEU A 136 10.60 -2.03 0.27
N GLY A 137 10.67 -1.64 -1.00
CA GLY A 137 11.91 -1.39 -1.72
C GLY A 137 12.88 -0.41 -1.06
N PRO A 138 12.42 0.73 -0.53
CA PRO A 138 13.29 1.68 0.18
C PRO A 138 14.01 1.11 1.40
N MET A 139 13.53 0.00 1.97
CA MET A 139 14.18 -0.69 3.09
C MET A 139 15.49 -1.38 2.69
N LYS A 140 15.70 -1.61 1.38
CA LYS A 140 16.92 -2.24 0.85
C LYS A 140 18.20 -1.61 1.39
N LYS A 141 18.24 -0.29 1.47
CA LYS A 141 19.40 0.47 1.98
C LYS A 141 19.77 0.18 3.44
N ASP A 142 18.80 -0.25 4.25
CA ASP A 142 19.00 -0.59 5.66
C ASP A 142 19.19 -2.10 5.88
N ILE A 143 18.89 -2.93 4.90
CA ILE A 143 18.98 -4.39 4.91
C ILE A 143 20.29 -4.86 4.27
N VAL A 144 20.66 -4.27 3.14
CA VAL A 144 21.89 -4.63 2.42
C VAL A 144 23.10 -4.04 3.14
N THR A 145 23.97 -4.92 3.62
CA THR A 145 25.14 -4.56 4.44
C THR A 145 26.47 -4.88 3.75
N ARG A 146 26.43 -5.41 2.50
CA ARG A 146 27.58 -5.69 1.62
C ARG A 146 27.28 -5.32 0.17
#